data_1ec826bb27bcaaec856b1dc94f2586f5
#
_entry.id   1ec826bb27bcaaec856b1dc94f2586f5
#
_cell.length_a   1.000
_cell.length_b   1.000
_cell.length_c   1.000
_cell.angle_alpha   90.00
_cell.angle_beta   90.00
_cell.angle_gamma   90.00
#
_symmetry.space_group_name_H-M   'P 1'
#
loop_
_entity.id
_entity.type
_entity.pdbx_description
1 polymer ?
#
loop_
_entity_poly.entity_id
_entity_poly.type
_entity_poly.pdbx_seq_one_letter_code
_entity_poly.pdbx_strand_id
1 'polypeptide(L)'
;MSPVRPVRPVHPVRPVNPVPGHRPGRTHAGRAMALVVTLSLLTACTLGPSQRPGLATSGTGAPPPSATSSSGVPLGPGGPGQQSDPIRWSACSDADPTDPATGTKFTVECGSVVISRPSGDPFGDQVIELSRARAAGVPDDAPNLLVLSGEPGQNGRDRVASVAGALSPAVRDKVAVIAADLTGTGQSAPVNCLSGNDSRAIVSLGADPTEPAAGNLLGDLSRSLTFECGDLAGAGLSLLNTTAATDDLDTVRAALGTPTLDVLGVGYGATLAAIYADRYPGRVGRMVLDAPTNPLDPMDTTAAAVARASEKALDAFGAACPTFTGGCPLGADPRDTITQLVAKLYASESHGTGRATGGTVLFALLMALGEMAAWPELAAALASAVQGDTTPVEDLLDRQLGLDGSTDWLIGSIIYRCNDSSLRISQAQISEAVNAVKSDEPLFGPFTTGLVGLCAGWPAPETALGAVTGSGAPPILVLGAVGDPFAPYEGVQSLAGQLASAGLVSWQSGEHGSYPASPCVTGIVDAYLLGGTMPDVGALCPP
;
A
#
# COMPACT_ATOMS: atom_id res chain seq x y z
N MET A 1 -50.96 -24.28 27.64
CA MET A 1 -51.21 -23.62 28.95
C MET A 1 -50.25 -24.23 29.94
N SER A 2 -49.13 -23.60 30.19
CA SER A 2 -48.16 -23.92 31.25
C SER A 2 -47.86 -22.66 32.03
N PRO A 3 -47.77 -22.72 33.35
CA PRO A 3 -47.81 -21.52 34.23
C PRO A 3 -46.46 -20.79 34.31
N VAL A 4 -46.54 -19.49 34.29
CA VAL A 4 -45.47 -18.53 34.47
C VAL A 4 -45.03 -18.57 35.94
N ARG A 5 -43.70 -18.65 36.18
CA ARG A 5 -43.12 -18.51 37.53
C ARG A 5 -42.90 -17.02 37.88
N PRO A 6 -43.13 -16.60 39.13
CA PRO A 6 -42.95 -15.21 39.51
C PRO A 6 -41.47 -14.86 39.76
N VAL A 7 -41.11 -13.63 39.36
CA VAL A 7 -39.80 -12.98 39.56
C VAL A 7 -39.65 -12.57 41.03
N ARG A 8 -38.45 -12.85 41.60
CA ARG A 8 -38.07 -12.43 42.96
C ARG A 8 -37.62 -10.95 42.96
N PRO A 9 -37.93 -10.19 44.00
CA PRO A 9 -37.51 -8.80 44.07
C PRO A 9 -36.02 -8.65 44.43
N VAL A 10 -35.38 -7.66 43.79
CA VAL A 10 -33.98 -7.28 43.99
C VAL A 10 -33.88 -6.39 45.24
N HIS A 11 -32.95 -6.73 46.14
CA HIS A 11 -32.67 -5.94 47.36
C HIS A 11 -31.87 -4.67 47.01
N PRO A 12 -32.10 -3.53 47.69
CA PRO A 12 -31.38 -2.30 47.46
C PRO A 12 -29.96 -2.35 48.04
N VAL A 13 -29.02 -1.82 47.27
CA VAL A 13 -27.62 -1.66 47.63
C VAL A 13 -27.46 -0.51 48.62
N ARG A 14 -26.73 -0.73 49.71
CA ARG A 14 -26.41 0.28 50.73
C ARG A 14 -25.35 1.26 50.20
N PRO A 15 -25.43 2.56 50.55
CA PRO A 15 -24.41 3.53 50.19
C PRO A 15 -23.13 3.37 51.00
N VAL A 16 -21.99 3.52 50.34
CA VAL A 16 -20.64 3.50 50.94
C VAL A 16 -20.30 4.91 51.44
N ASN A 17 -19.86 5.01 52.70
CA ASN A 17 -19.44 6.24 53.34
C ASN A 17 -18.09 6.77 52.77
N PRO A 18 -17.89 8.10 52.69
CA PRO A 18 -16.64 8.69 52.22
C PRO A 18 -15.56 8.69 53.31
N VAL A 19 -14.34 8.43 52.91
CA VAL A 19 -13.10 8.50 53.69
C VAL A 19 -12.70 9.96 53.90
N PRO A 20 -12.23 10.38 55.08
CA PRO A 20 -11.91 11.78 55.37
C PRO A 20 -10.56 12.22 54.80
N GLY A 21 -10.57 13.42 54.21
CA GLY A 21 -9.40 14.04 53.60
C GLY A 21 -8.35 14.53 54.60
N HIS A 22 -7.09 14.41 54.23
CA HIS A 22 -5.96 15.05 54.92
C HIS A 22 -5.78 16.50 54.45
N ARG A 23 -5.77 17.44 55.39
CA ARG A 23 -5.38 18.84 55.19
C ARG A 23 -3.85 18.97 55.26
N PRO A 24 -3.22 19.84 54.45
CA PRO A 24 -1.80 20.16 54.61
C PRO A 24 -1.61 21.27 55.65
N GLY A 25 -0.71 21.02 56.61
CA GLY A 25 -0.26 21.99 57.58
C GLY A 25 0.77 22.95 56.98
N ARG A 26 0.55 24.25 57.24
CA ARG A 26 1.54 25.34 57.08
C ARG A 26 2.48 25.33 58.28
N THR A 27 3.80 25.41 58.03
CA THR A 27 4.74 26.08 58.99
C THR A 27 5.80 26.89 58.26
N HIS A 28 6.11 28.01 58.88
CA HIS A 28 6.93 29.10 58.45
C HIS A 28 8.44 28.90 58.76
N ALA A 29 9.22 29.68 58.05
CA ALA A 29 10.42 30.41 58.45
C ALA A 29 11.77 29.71 58.54
N GLY A 30 12.71 30.33 57.86
CA GLY A 30 13.94 30.71 58.48
C GLY A 30 15.24 30.56 57.62
N ARG A 31 15.62 31.64 57.00
CA ARG A 31 16.99 32.21 56.87
C ARG A 31 18.23 31.28 56.99
N ALA A 32 19.11 31.29 56.01
CA ALA A 32 20.44 31.92 55.99
C ALA A 32 21.35 31.16 55.02
N MET A 33 21.80 31.80 53.98
CA MET A 33 23.13 32.21 53.61
C MET A 33 24.26 31.26 54.03
N ALA A 34 24.88 30.60 53.03
CA ALA A 34 26.33 30.33 53.01
C ALA A 34 26.79 30.13 51.56
N LEU A 35 27.58 31.07 51.11
CA LEU A 35 28.43 31.07 49.91
C LEU A 35 29.58 30.06 50.16
N VAL A 36 29.74 29.05 49.31
CA VAL A 36 30.99 28.30 49.19
C VAL A 36 31.35 28.22 47.73
N VAL A 37 32.35 29.03 47.41
CA VAL A 37 33.13 28.98 46.17
C VAL A 37 34.03 27.76 46.26
N THR A 38 33.83 26.78 45.39
CA THR A 38 34.83 25.74 45.12
C THR A 38 35.19 25.77 43.65
N LEU A 39 36.41 26.20 43.45
CA LEU A 39 37.19 26.14 42.24
C LEU A 39 37.41 24.68 41.85
N SER A 40 36.86 24.22 40.74
CA SER A 40 37.14 22.90 40.19
C SER A 40 37.75 23.00 38.82
N LEU A 41 38.98 22.63 38.80
CA LEU A 41 39.94 22.36 37.75
C LEU A 41 39.33 21.94 36.39
N LEU A 42 39.70 22.76 35.38
CA LEU A 42 39.65 22.45 33.96
C LEU A 42 40.65 21.33 33.65
N THR A 43 40.20 20.11 33.40
CA THR A 43 41.00 19.10 32.71
C THR A 43 40.75 19.26 31.21
N ALA A 44 41.69 19.91 30.55
CA ALA A 44 41.80 19.99 29.12
C ALA A 44 42.17 18.60 28.56
N CYS A 45 41.28 17.98 27.80
CA CYS A 45 41.66 16.87 26.91
C CYS A 45 42.49 17.44 25.77
N THR A 46 43.79 17.23 25.77
CA THR A 46 44.66 17.47 24.63
C THR A 46 44.34 16.43 23.55
N LEU A 47 43.72 16.88 22.46
CA LEU A 47 43.65 16.13 21.22
C LEU A 47 45.06 16.07 20.64
N GLY A 48 45.60 14.87 20.44
CA GLY A 48 46.86 14.61 19.77
C GLY A 48 46.81 15.06 18.31
N PRO A 49 47.94 15.34 17.68
CA PRO A 49 47.98 15.85 16.31
C PRO A 49 47.46 14.80 15.33
N SER A 50 46.39 15.15 14.57
CA SER A 50 45.93 14.35 13.47
C SER A 50 46.97 14.38 12.36
N GLN A 51 47.48 13.20 11.98
CA GLN A 51 48.30 13.07 10.78
C GLN A 51 47.37 13.18 9.54
N ARG A 52 47.28 14.35 8.96
CA ARG A 52 46.72 14.50 7.61
C ARG A 52 47.75 14.02 6.59
N PRO A 53 47.36 13.21 5.58
CA PRO A 53 48.23 12.93 4.45
C PRO A 53 48.59 14.26 3.75
N GLY A 54 49.86 14.42 3.39
CA GLY A 54 50.37 15.63 2.71
C GLY A 54 49.69 15.80 1.34
N LEU A 55 49.36 17.04 1.01
CA LEU A 55 48.93 17.45 -0.31
C LEU A 55 50.01 17.07 -1.35
N ALA A 56 49.65 16.28 -2.35
CA ALA A 56 50.50 15.99 -3.49
C ALA A 56 50.76 17.31 -4.26
N THR A 57 52.01 17.71 -4.36
CA THR A 57 52.44 18.80 -5.23
C THR A 57 52.32 18.40 -6.69
N SER A 58 51.66 19.24 -7.49
CA SER A 58 51.51 19.07 -8.94
C SER A 58 52.88 19.02 -9.63
N GLY A 59 53.25 17.85 -10.16
CA GLY A 59 54.33 17.71 -11.13
C GLY A 59 53.79 18.03 -12.54
N THR A 60 54.44 18.95 -13.22
CA THR A 60 54.24 19.22 -14.65
C THR A 60 54.71 18.03 -15.44
N GLY A 61 53.81 17.32 -16.16
CA GLY A 61 54.20 16.26 -17.06
C GLY A 61 53.03 15.67 -17.81
N ALA A 62 52.99 15.89 -19.11
CA ALA A 62 52.28 15.28 -20.22
C ALA A 62 50.72 15.29 -20.16
N PRO A 63 50.04 15.57 -21.28
CA PRO A 63 48.60 15.51 -21.36
C PRO A 63 48.12 14.07 -21.15
N PRO A 64 47.00 13.87 -20.41
CA PRO A 64 46.45 12.56 -20.25
C PRO A 64 45.97 12.02 -21.62
N PRO A 65 46.08 10.71 -21.87
CA PRO A 65 45.47 10.12 -23.04
C PRO A 65 43.98 10.37 -22.98
N SER A 66 43.40 10.74 -24.12
CA SER A 66 41.95 10.93 -24.30
C SER A 66 41.19 9.82 -23.61
N ALA A 67 40.36 10.19 -22.64
CA ALA A 67 39.38 9.26 -22.08
C ALA A 67 38.49 8.77 -23.21
N THR A 68 38.76 7.57 -23.66
CA THR A 68 37.74 6.76 -24.33
C THR A 68 36.57 6.73 -23.37
N SER A 69 35.47 7.30 -23.82
CA SER A 69 34.15 7.16 -23.17
C SER A 69 33.99 5.65 -22.93
N SER A 70 34.16 5.21 -21.70
CA SER A 70 33.63 3.92 -21.30
C SER A 70 32.13 4.12 -21.40
N SER A 71 31.58 3.69 -22.53
CA SER A 71 30.16 3.39 -22.63
C SER A 71 29.85 2.60 -21.37
N GLY A 72 29.02 3.18 -20.47
CA GLY A 72 28.47 2.44 -19.36
C GLY A 72 27.93 1.17 -19.95
N VAL A 73 28.50 0.04 -19.56
CA VAL A 73 27.91 -1.26 -19.83
C VAL A 73 26.52 -1.14 -19.18
N PRO A 74 25.43 -1.20 -19.94
CA PRO A 74 24.12 -1.38 -19.32
C PRO A 74 24.30 -2.60 -18.42
N LEU A 75 23.91 -2.51 -17.16
CA LEU A 75 23.74 -3.68 -16.31
C LEU A 75 22.77 -4.56 -17.07
N GLY A 76 23.32 -5.48 -17.86
CA GLY A 76 22.55 -6.43 -18.63
C GLY A 76 21.70 -7.24 -17.66
N PRO A 77 20.47 -7.58 -18.04
CA PRO A 77 19.60 -8.43 -17.24
C PRO A 77 20.38 -9.66 -16.84
N GLY A 78 20.39 -9.97 -15.58
CA GLY A 78 21.12 -11.01 -14.85
C GLY A 78 21.78 -12.08 -15.69
N GLY A 79 23.01 -12.45 -15.31
CA GLY A 79 23.82 -13.47 -16.00
C GLY A 79 23.05 -14.74 -16.31
N PRO A 80 23.62 -15.69 -17.06
CA PRO A 80 22.94 -16.86 -17.60
C PRO A 80 22.18 -17.58 -16.48
N GLY A 81 20.86 -17.61 -16.61
CA GLY A 81 19.82 -18.03 -15.72
C GLY A 81 20.26 -18.67 -14.40
N GLN A 82 20.00 -18.02 -13.28
CA GLN A 82 19.90 -18.75 -12.01
C GLN A 82 18.93 -19.91 -12.24
N GLN A 83 19.46 -21.13 -12.24
CA GLN A 83 18.62 -22.33 -12.23
C GLN A 83 18.01 -22.39 -10.85
N SER A 84 16.76 -21.93 -10.75
CA SER A 84 15.94 -22.15 -9.55
C SER A 84 15.48 -23.61 -9.57
N ASP A 85 15.44 -24.23 -8.40
CA ASP A 85 14.80 -25.54 -8.27
C ASP A 85 13.32 -25.41 -8.65
N PRO A 86 12.76 -26.40 -9.36
CA PRO A 86 11.34 -26.40 -9.68
C PRO A 86 10.48 -26.34 -8.42
N ILE A 87 9.38 -25.59 -8.47
CA ILE A 87 8.44 -25.48 -7.37
C ILE A 87 7.84 -26.86 -7.06
N ARG A 88 7.90 -27.24 -5.78
CA ARG A 88 7.24 -28.44 -5.29
C ARG A 88 5.86 -28.08 -4.78
N TRP A 89 4.85 -28.35 -5.59
CA TRP A 89 3.46 -28.09 -5.24
C TRP A 89 2.91 -29.17 -4.31
N SER A 90 2.18 -28.76 -3.28
CA SER A 90 1.46 -29.62 -2.35
C SER A 90 0.11 -28.99 -1.99
N ALA A 91 -0.84 -29.78 -1.50
CA ALA A 91 -2.11 -29.25 -1.04
C ALA A 91 -1.87 -28.19 0.06
N CYS A 92 -2.52 -27.05 -0.05
CA CYS A 92 -2.48 -26.03 0.99
C CYS A 92 -3.24 -26.51 2.23
N SER A 93 -2.68 -26.28 3.42
CA SER A 93 -3.35 -26.57 4.68
C SER A 93 -4.16 -25.41 5.23
N ASP A 94 -3.90 -24.21 4.76
CA ASP A 94 -4.29 -22.91 5.31
C ASP A 94 -5.02 -21.98 4.31
N ALA A 95 -5.05 -22.31 3.02
CA ALA A 95 -5.79 -21.54 2.03
C ALA A 95 -7.18 -22.13 1.79
N ASP A 96 -8.23 -21.30 1.80
CA ASP A 96 -9.58 -21.72 1.43
C ASP A 96 -9.65 -21.99 -0.09
N PRO A 97 -10.02 -23.21 -0.50
CA PRO A 97 -10.16 -23.53 -1.92
C PRO A 97 -11.44 -22.95 -2.55
N THR A 98 -12.24 -22.20 -1.81
CA THR A 98 -13.54 -21.70 -2.26
C THR A 98 -13.48 -20.19 -2.45
N ASP A 99 -13.87 -19.72 -3.63
CA ASP A 99 -14.12 -18.30 -3.82
C ASP A 99 -15.34 -17.86 -2.98
N PRO A 100 -15.19 -16.94 -2.03
CA PRO A 100 -16.28 -16.52 -1.14
C PRO A 100 -17.40 -15.77 -1.88
N ALA A 101 -17.09 -15.11 -3.00
CA ALA A 101 -18.07 -14.33 -3.76
C ALA A 101 -19.01 -15.21 -4.60
N THR A 102 -18.48 -16.26 -5.22
CA THR A 102 -19.25 -17.12 -6.14
C THR A 102 -19.52 -18.52 -5.61
N GLY A 103 -18.84 -18.94 -4.55
CA GLY A 103 -18.85 -20.32 -4.05
C GLY A 103 -18.15 -21.33 -4.96
N THR A 104 -17.43 -20.85 -5.97
CA THR A 104 -16.67 -21.70 -6.90
C THR A 104 -15.51 -22.37 -6.18
N LYS A 105 -15.36 -23.68 -6.34
CA LYS A 105 -14.25 -24.45 -5.75
C LYS A 105 -13.12 -24.67 -6.75
N PHE A 106 -11.92 -24.52 -6.26
CA PHE A 106 -10.67 -24.72 -7.00
C PHE A 106 -9.86 -25.87 -6.41
N THR A 107 -8.98 -26.45 -7.21
CA THR A 107 -7.84 -27.22 -6.68
C THR A 107 -6.77 -26.20 -6.32
N VAL A 108 -6.47 -26.07 -5.02
CA VAL A 108 -5.48 -25.11 -4.50
C VAL A 108 -4.26 -25.85 -3.98
N GLU A 109 -3.10 -25.45 -4.48
CA GLU A 109 -1.80 -25.99 -4.11
C GLU A 109 -0.86 -24.86 -3.68
N CYS A 110 -0.04 -25.12 -2.69
CA CYS A 110 0.98 -24.21 -2.17
C CYS A 110 2.37 -24.70 -2.55
N GLY A 111 3.28 -23.76 -2.71
CA GLY A 111 4.68 -23.99 -3.00
C GLY A 111 5.51 -22.79 -2.61
N SER A 112 6.84 -22.97 -2.62
CA SER A 112 7.77 -21.90 -2.28
C SER A 112 8.95 -21.87 -3.22
N VAL A 113 9.59 -20.71 -3.34
CA VAL A 113 10.80 -20.46 -4.11
C VAL A 113 11.84 -19.81 -3.20
N VAL A 114 13.04 -20.39 -3.18
CA VAL A 114 14.17 -19.78 -2.47
C VAL A 114 14.80 -18.72 -3.36
N ILE A 115 14.84 -17.51 -2.87
CA ILE A 115 15.56 -16.38 -3.48
C ILE A 115 16.95 -16.36 -2.86
N SER A 116 17.92 -16.95 -3.55
CA SER A 116 19.31 -16.94 -3.11
C SER A 116 19.94 -15.57 -3.34
N ARG A 117 20.46 -15.00 -2.26
CA ARG A 117 21.10 -13.68 -2.27
C ARG A 117 22.62 -13.81 -2.17
N PRO A 118 23.39 -12.82 -2.67
CA PRO A 118 24.85 -12.83 -2.54
C PRO A 118 25.30 -13.01 -1.09
N SER A 119 26.44 -13.70 -0.89
CA SER A 119 27.02 -13.84 0.45
C SER A 119 27.31 -12.48 1.06
N GLY A 120 26.76 -12.24 2.25
CA GLY A 120 26.85 -10.95 2.95
C GLY A 120 25.66 -10.03 2.72
N ASP A 121 24.66 -10.46 1.96
CA ASP A 121 23.37 -9.76 1.90
C ASP A 121 22.75 -9.77 3.30
N PRO A 122 22.29 -8.62 3.82
CA PRO A 122 21.76 -8.51 5.18
C PRO A 122 20.48 -9.32 5.42
N PHE A 123 19.71 -9.61 4.36
CA PHE A 123 18.54 -10.49 4.48
C PHE A 123 18.87 -11.99 4.39
N GLY A 124 20.05 -12.35 3.84
CA GLY A 124 20.32 -13.74 3.48
C GLY A 124 19.32 -14.29 2.46
N ASP A 125 19.26 -15.60 2.31
CA ASP A 125 18.29 -16.23 1.42
C ASP A 125 16.87 -15.97 1.94
N GLN A 126 15.97 -15.60 1.02
CA GLN A 126 14.57 -15.36 1.31
C GLN A 126 13.70 -16.45 0.68
N VAL A 127 12.49 -16.61 1.16
CA VAL A 127 11.51 -17.56 0.62
C VAL A 127 10.30 -16.78 0.16
N ILE A 128 9.95 -16.93 -1.13
CA ILE A 128 8.68 -16.47 -1.69
C ILE A 128 7.67 -17.59 -1.57
N GLU A 129 6.60 -17.34 -0.86
CA GLU A 129 5.47 -18.24 -0.73
C GLU A 129 4.46 -17.97 -1.85
N LEU A 130 3.99 -19.06 -2.47
CA LEU A 130 3.08 -19.02 -3.61
C LEU A 130 1.92 -19.97 -3.40
N SER A 131 0.84 -19.68 -4.12
CA SER A 131 -0.25 -20.62 -4.30
C SER A 131 -0.66 -20.69 -5.77
N ARG A 132 -1.26 -21.82 -6.12
CA ARG A 132 -1.79 -22.11 -7.45
C ARG A 132 -3.23 -22.58 -7.34
N ALA A 133 -4.15 -21.92 -8.06
CA ALA A 133 -5.54 -22.32 -8.14
C ALA A 133 -5.89 -22.78 -9.56
N ARG A 134 -6.59 -23.90 -9.69
CA ARG A 134 -7.10 -24.44 -10.96
C ARG A 134 -8.57 -24.76 -10.85
N ALA A 135 -9.35 -24.29 -11.81
CA ALA A 135 -10.77 -24.65 -11.91
C ALA A 135 -10.93 -26.14 -12.29
N ALA A 136 -12.11 -26.70 -12.03
CA ALA A 136 -12.40 -28.08 -12.37
C ALA A 136 -12.23 -28.34 -13.88
N GLY A 137 -11.42 -29.35 -14.23
CA GLY A 137 -11.11 -29.70 -15.62
C GLY A 137 -9.90 -28.99 -16.23
N VAL A 138 -9.32 -28.02 -15.55
CA VAL A 138 -8.03 -27.41 -15.96
C VAL A 138 -6.90 -28.40 -15.70
N PRO A 139 -6.11 -28.78 -16.73
CA PRO A 139 -5.04 -29.79 -16.58
C PRO A 139 -3.88 -29.28 -15.74
N ASP A 140 -3.04 -30.20 -15.24
CA ASP A 140 -1.90 -29.87 -14.39
C ASP A 140 -0.81 -29.07 -15.11
N ASP A 141 -0.70 -29.21 -16.41
CA ASP A 141 0.23 -28.53 -17.31
C ASP A 141 -0.36 -27.32 -18.03
N ALA A 142 -1.52 -26.82 -17.56
CA ALA A 142 -2.11 -25.61 -18.10
C ALA A 142 -1.15 -24.41 -17.98
N PRO A 143 -1.21 -23.44 -18.92
CA PRO A 143 -0.40 -22.23 -18.84
C PRO A 143 -0.60 -21.51 -17.50
N ASN A 144 0.48 -21.02 -16.92
CA ASN A 144 0.45 -20.23 -15.70
C ASN A 144 0.08 -18.78 -16.02
N LEU A 145 -0.87 -18.20 -15.28
CA LEU A 145 -1.14 -16.76 -15.24
C LEU A 145 -0.80 -16.26 -13.84
N LEU A 146 0.25 -15.48 -13.71
CA LEU A 146 0.57 -14.80 -12.46
C LEU A 146 -0.37 -13.61 -12.29
N VAL A 147 -1.12 -13.58 -11.19
CA VAL A 147 -1.96 -12.44 -10.83
C VAL A 147 -1.31 -11.70 -9.67
N LEU A 148 -0.96 -10.45 -9.94
CA LEU A 148 -0.42 -9.49 -8.97
C LEU A 148 -1.52 -8.48 -8.67
N SER A 149 -2.15 -8.60 -7.52
CA SER A 149 -3.28 -7.76 -7.14
C SER A 149 -2.98 -6.95 -5.89
N GLY A 150 -3.64 -5.81 -5.79
CA GLY A 150 -3.72 -4.99 -4.59
C GLY A 150 -2.55 -4.04 -4.39
N GLU A 151 -2.47 -3.55 -3.16
CA GLU A 151 -1.44 -2.67 -2.68
C GLU A 151 -0.16 -3.47 -2.31
N PRO A 152 1.02 -2.82 -2.24
CA PRO A 152 2.21 -3.45 -1.70
C PRO A 152 1.90 -4.00 -0.30
N GLY A 153 2.36 -5.19 0.01
CA GLY A 153 2.09 -5.80 1.31
C GLY A 153 0.86 -6.69 1.38
N GLN A 154 -0.11 -6.52 0.48
CA GLN A 154 -1.25 -7.43 0.40
C GLN A 154 -0.78 -8.85 0.08
N ASN A 155 -1.28 -9.81 0.85
CA ASN A 155 -0.99 -11.22 0.59
C ASN A 155 -1.85 -11.73 -0.59
N GLY A 156 -1.19 -12.30 -1.59
CA GLY A 156 -1.85 -12.94 -2.73
C GLY A 156 -2.08 -14.42 -2.49
N ARG A 157 -1.18 -15.07 -1.76
CA ARG A 157 -1.14 -16.52 -1.58
C ARG A 157 -2.43 -17.07 -0.98
N ASP A 158 -2.89 -16.52 0.13
CA ASP A 158 -4.08 -17.04 0.83
C ASP A 158 -5.39 -16.67 0.11
N ARG A 159 -5.34 -15.75 -0.84
CA ARG A 159 -6.49 -15.24 -1.60
C ARG A 159 -6.58 -15.81 -3.01
N VAL A 160 -5.77 -16.81 -3.38
CA VAL A 160 -5.69 -17.31 -4.76
C VAL A 160 -7.03 -17.81 -5.31
N ALA A 161 -7.89 -18.41 -4.47
CA ALA A 161 -9.22 -18.85 -4.89
C ALA A 161 -10.15 -17.67 -5.24
N SER A 162 -10.12 -16.60 -4.44
CA SER A 162 -10.86 -15.35 -4.74
C SER A 162 -10.31 -14.68 -6.01
N VAL A 163 -8.99 -14.63 -6.14
CA VAL A 163 -8.32 -14.08 -7.33
C VAL A 163 -8.70 -14.86 -8.59
N ALA A 164 -8.67 -16.20 -8.52
CA ALA A 164 -9.09 -17.05 -9.63
C ALA A 164 -10.61 -16.94 -9.91
N GLY A 165 -11.43 -16.82 -8.86
CA GLY A 165 -12.88 -16.62 -8.97
C GLY A 165 -13.27 -15.31 -9.63
N ALA A 166 -12.46 -14.27 -9.42
CA ALA A 166 -12.66 -12.96 -10.04
C ALA A 166 -12.34 -12.91 -11.54
N LEU A 167 -11.59 -13.88 -12.09
CA LEU A 167 -11.33 -13.93 -13.54
C LEU A 167 -12.58 -14.32 -14.33
N SER A 168 -12.65 -13.88 -15.59
CA SER A 168 -13.69 -14.36 -16.51
C SER A 168 -13.63 -15.89 -16.64
N PRO A 169 -14.76 -16.57 -16.82
CA PRO A 169 -14.76 -18.02 -17.07
C PRO A 169 -13.92 -18.43 -18.30
N ALA A 170 -13.84 -17.55 -19.31
CA ALA A 170 -13.09 -17.82 -20.53
C ALA A 170 -11.58 -17.98 -20.27
N VAL A 171 -11.03 -17.18 -19.37
CA VAL A 171 -9.62 -17.25 -18.94
C VAL A 171 -9.45 -18.28 -17.83
N ARG A 172 -10.22 -18.18 -16.75
CA ARG A 172 -10.15 -19.03 -15.56
C ARG A 172 -10.13 -20.53 -15.87
N ASP A 173 -10.95 -20.96 -16.85
CA ASP A 173 -11.12 -22.38 -17.19
C ASP A 173 -9.99 -22.89 -18.13
N LYS A 174 -8.95 -22.07 -18.40
CA LYS A 174 -7.85 -22.43 -19.31
C LYS A 174 -6.46 -22.23 -18.72
N VAL A 175 -6.35 -21.60 -17.56
CA VAL A 175 -5.06 -21.28 -16.94
C VAL A 175 -4.96 -21.84 -15.53
N ALA A 176 -3.72 -22.06 -15.07
CA ALA A 176 -3.42 -22.18 -13.67
C ALA A 176 -3.11 -20.77 -13.12
N VAL A 177 -3.94 -20.30 -12.20
CA VAL A 177 -3.75 -18.98 -11.58
C VAL A 177 -2.70 -19.09 -10.49
N ILE A 178 -1.65 -18.29 -10.59
CA ILE A 178 -0.57 -18.21 -9.59
C ILE A 178 -0.73 -16.89 -8.83
N ALA A 179 -0.62 -16.96 -7.51
CA ALA A 179 -0.50 -15.79 -6.64
C ALA A 179 0.73 -15.94 -5.75
N ALA A 180 1.42 -14.84 -5.49
CA ALA A 180 2.66 -14.82 -4.72
C ALA A 180 2.61 -13.69 -3.68
N ASP A 181 3.20 -13.93 -2.52
CA ASP A 181 3.48 -12.90 -1.56
C ASP A 181 4.88 -12.33 -1.85
N LEU A 182 5.00 -11.02 -1.94
CA LEU A 182 6.29 -10.37 -2.16
C LEU A 182 7.20 -10.54 -0.92
N THR A 183 8.52 -10.46 -1.11
CA THR A 183 9.47 -10.48 0.01
C THR A 183 9.09 -9.44 1.08
N GLY A 184 9.05 -9.86 2.33
CA GLY A 184 8.69 -8.99 3.46
C GLY A 184 7.19 -8.80 3.68
N THR A 185 6.34 -9.58 2.96
CA THR A 185 4.88 -9.48 3.06
C THR A 185 4.22 -10.85 3.20
N GLY A 186 2.98 -10.88 3.65
CA GLY A 186 2.17 -12.09 3.74
C GLY A 186 2.87 -13.23 4.48
N GLN A 187 3.08 -14.36 3.78
CA GLN A 187 3.82 -15.51 4.30
C GLN A 187 5.32 -15.50 3.89
N SER A 188 5.74 -14.51 3.10
CA SER A 188 7.12 -14.36 2.59
C SER A 188 7.98 -13.51 3.52
N ALA A 189 8.20 -13.98 4.76
CA ALA A 189 8.96 -13.32 5.81
C ALA A 189 8.48 -11.87 6.12
N PRO A 190 7.22 -11.68 6.56
CA PRO A 190 6.63 -10.37 6.75
C PRO A 190 7.41 -9.53 7.76
N VAL A 191 7.62 -8.25 7.44
CA VAL A 191 8.24 -7.28 8.35
C VAL A 191 7.14 -6.59 9.15
N ASN A 192 6.76 -7.18 10.27
CA ASN A 192 5.79 -6.65 11.22
C ASN A 192 6.51 -5.80 12.27
N CYS A 193 6.98 -4.62 11.85
CA CYS A 193 7.81 -3.76 12.70
C CYS A 193 7.01 -2.81 13.60
N LEU A 194 5.71 -2.67 13.40
CA LEU A 194 4.86 -1.86 14.28
C LEU A 194 3.88 -2.71 15.08
N SER A 195 3.47 -2.19 16.22
CA SER A 195 2.37 -2.76 16.98
C SER A 195 1.03 -2.49 16.28
N GLY A 196 0.00 -3.32 16.56
CA GLY A 196 -1.36 -3.04 16.08
C GLY A 196 -1.92 -1.71 16.54
N ASN A 197 -1.42 -1.14 17.65
CA ASN A 197 -1.80 0.20 18.11
C ASN A 197 -1.21 1.29 17.19
N ASP A 198 0.00 1.10 16.67
CA ASP A 198 0.63 2.06 15.76
C ASP A 198 -0.03 2.01 14.38
N SER A 199 -0.38 0.81 13.87
CA SER A 199 -1.20 0.66 12.65
C SER A 199 -2.54 1.38 12.80
N ARG A 200 -3.23 1.23 13.93
CA ARG A 200 -4.47 1.97 14.22
C ARG A 200 -4.23 3.47 14.37
N ALA A 201 -3.09 3.90 14.91
CA ALA A 201 -2.75 5.31 14.97
C ALA A 201 -2.52 5.92 13.58
N ILE A 202 -1.95 5.15 12.64
CA ILE A 202 -1.79 5.58 11.24
C ILE A 202 -3.16 5.77 10.57
N VAL A 203 -4.09 4.82 10.70
CA VAL A 203 -5.44 4.95 10.09
C VAL A 203 -6.33 5.96 10.80
N SER A 204 -5.95 6.39 12.00
CA SER A 204 -6.62 7.45 12.77
C SER A 204 -5.84 8.78 12.77
N LEU A 205 -4.86 8.94 11.86
CA LEU A 205 -4.19 10.23 11.64
C LEU A 205 -5.23 11.33 11.43
N GLY A 206 -5.00 12.49 12.03
CA GLY A 206 -5.90 13.63 11.87
C GLY A 206 -6.07 14.01 10.40
N ALA A 207 -7.25 14.52 10.06
CA ALA A 207 -7.60 14.88 8.68
C ALA A 207 -6.71 16.00 8.10
N ASP A 208 -6.16 16.86 8.94
CA ASP A 208 -5.28 17.98 8.54
C ASP A 208 -3.96 17.93 9.32
N PRO A 209 -2.83 17.55 8.70
CA PRO A 209 -1.52 17.47 9.35
C PRO A 209 -0.91 18.85 9.67
N THR A 210 -1.54 19.95 9.26
CA THR A 210 -1.10 21.30 9.64
C THR A 210 -1.51 21.68 11.06
N GLU A 211 -2.50 20.99 11.62
CA GLU A 211 -2.88 21.15 13.00
C GLU A 211 -1.80 20.59 13.94
N PRO A 212 -1.43 21.30 15.02
CA PRO A 212 -0.26 20.92 15.83
C PRO A 212 -0.31 19.50 16.39
N ALA A 213 -1.48 19.02 16.81
CA ALA A 213 -1.60 17.68 17.38
C ALA A 213 -1.46 16.59 16.31
N ALA A 214 -2.13 16.76 15.15
CA ALA A 214 -2.03 15.83 14.03
C ALA A 214 -0.61 15.81 13.44
N GLY A 215 0.00 16.98 13.28
CA GLY A 215 1.41 17.09 12.81
C GLY A 215 2.42 16.46 13.76
N ASN A 216 2.23 16.60 15.08
CA ASN A 216 3.07 15.94 16.07
C ASN A 216 2.91 14.41 16.01
N LEU A 217 1.67 13.90 15.96
CA LEU A 217 1.41 12.47 15.82
C LEU A 217 2.02 11.90 14.54
N LEU A 218 1.87 12.58 13.41
CA LEU A 218 2.50 12.20 12.15
C LEU A 218 4.02 12.12 12.28
N GLY A 219 4.64 13.11 12.90
CA GLY A 219 6.08 13.11 13.16
C GLY A 219 6.54 12.01 14.10
N ASP A 220 5.74 11.68 15.13
CA ASP A 220 6.02 10.56 16.03
C ASP A 220 5.92 9.21 15.29
N LEU A 221 4.87 8.99 14.52
CA LEU A 221 4.67 7.78 13.72
C LEU A 221 5.77 7.61 12.67
N SER A 222 6.15 8.67 11.96
CA SER A 222 7.28 8.62 11.01
C SER A 222 8.59 8.20 11.68
N ARG A 223 8.86 8.69 12.89
CA ARG A 223 10.04 8.28 13.67
C ARG A 223 9.95 6.83 14.16
N SER A 224 8.80 6.42 14.69
CA SER A 224 8.57 5.03 15.12
C SER A 224 8.74 4.06 13.96
N LEU A 225 8.11 4.32 12.82
CA LEU A 225 8.28 3.55 11.59
C LEU A 225 9.76 3.39 11.22
N THR A 226 10.49 4.51 11.16
CA THR A 226 11.91 4.49 10.78
C THR A 226 12.76 3.71 11.77
N PHE A 227 12.54 3.90 13.06
CA PHE A 227 13.34 3.26 14.10
C PHE A 227 13.01 1.77 14.25
N GLU A 228 11.73 1.42 14.40
CA GLU A 228 11.29 0.05 14.67
C GLU A 228 11.52 -0.87 13.47
N CYS A 229 11.20 -0.38 12.26
CA CYS A 229 11.45 -1.17 11.05
C CYS A 229 12.95 -1.27 10.75
N GLY A 230 13.72 -0.20 11.03
CA GLY A 230 15.17 -0.21 10.92
C GLY A 230 15.85 -1.16 11.91
N ASP A 231 15.36 -1.23 13.14
CA ASP A 231 15.89 -2.16 14.16
C ASP A 231 15.57 -3.62 13.82
N LEU A 232 14.34 -3.89 13.34
CA LEU A 232 13.89 -5.24 12.98
C LEU A 232 14.58 -5.77 11.72
N ALA A 233 14.60 -4.99 10.64
CA ALA A 233 15.07 -5.42 9.32
C ALA A 233 16.54 -5.03 9.04
N GLY A 234 17.11 -4.14 9.86
CA GLY A 234 18.49 -3.70 9.68
C GLY A 234 18.77 -3.14 8.29
N ALA A 235 19.94 -3.46 7.74
CA ALA A 235 20.32 -3.05 6.38
C ALA A 235 19.44 -3.69 5.28
N GLY A 236 18.71 -4.75 5.60
CA GLY A 236 17.75 -5.39 4.69
C GLY A 236 16.53 -4.53 4.39
N LEU A 237 16.18 -3.56 5.26
CA LEU A 237 15.00 -2.73 5.08
C LEU A 237 14.95 -2.06 3.70
N SER A 238 16.06 -1.57 3.19
CA SER A 238 16.18 -0.92 1.88
C SER A 238 15.97 -1.86 0.68
N LEU A 239 16.02 -3.18 0.89
CA LEU A 239 15.81 -4.19 -0.15
C LEU A 239 14.32 -4.54 -0.33
N LEU A 240 13.45 -4.07 0.56
CA LEU A 240 12.00 -4.21 0.43
C LEU A 240 11.46 -3.09 -0.48
N ASN A 241 11.74 -3.18 -1.76
CA ASN A 241 11.36 -2.19 -2.77
C ASN A 241 10.90 -2.87 -4.07
N THR A 242 10.21 -2.12 -4.92
CA THR A 242 9.63 -2.67 -6.15
C THR A 242 10.69 -3.19 -7.13
N THR A 243 11.87 -2.57 -7.19
CA THR A 243 12.96 -3.04 -8.06
C THR A 243 13.44 -4.43 -7.64
N ALA A 244 13.67 -4.65 -6.33
CA ALA A 244 14.05 -5.98 -5.83
C ALA A 244 12.92 -7.01 -6.03
N ALA A 245 11.66 -6.61 -5.84
CA ALA A 245 10.52 -7.49 -6.09
C ALA A 245 10.44 -7.96 -7.56
N THR A 246 10.87 -7.15 -8.54
CA THR A 246 10.95 -7.63 -9.93
C THR A 246 12.00 -8.71 -10.13
N ASP A 247 13.12 -8.64 -9.40
CA ASP A 247 14.18 -9.66 -9.47
C ASP A 247 13.68 -10.98 -8.82
N ASP A 248 12.92 -10.86 -7.73
CA ASP A 248 12.27 -12.00 -7.07
C ASP A 248 11.24 -12.65 -8.02
N LEU A 249 10.40 -11.87 -8.71
CA LEU A 249 9.46 -12.38 -9.71
C LEU A 249 10.15 -13.12 -10.88
N ASP A 250 11.32 -12.66 -11.30
CA ASP A 250 12.07 -13.39 -12.34
C ASP A 250 12.59 -14.75 -11.85
N THR A 251 12.96 -14.83 -10.57
CA THR A 251 13.31 -16.10 -9.93
C THR A 251 12.09 -17.03 -9.84
N VAL A 252 10.92 -16.49 -9.50
CA VAL A 252 9.63 -17.23 -9.54
C VAL A 252 9.34 -17.74 -10.95
N ARG A 253 9.49 -16.91 -11.99
CA ARG A 253 9.34 -17.34 -13.40
C ARG A 253 10.25 -18.54 -13.73
N ALA A 254 11.51 -18.45 -13.33
CA ALA A 254 12.50 -19.53 -13.59
C ALA A 254 12.09 -20.83 -12.87
N ALA A 255 11.62 -20.73 -11.61
CA ALA A 255 11.15 -21.87 -10.82
C ALA A 255 9.84 -22.48 -11.37
N LEU A 256 8.98 -21.68 -12.01
CA LEU A 256 7.81 -22.15 -12.76
C LEU A 256 8.22 -22.88 -14.06
N GLY A 257 9.48 -22.80 -14.48
CA GLY A 257 9.98 -23.44 -15.69
C GLY A 257 9.50 -22.79 -16.98
N THR A 258 9.04 -21.52 -16.93
CA THR A 258 8.51 -20.81 -18.11
C THR A 258 9.55 -19.86 -18.69
N PRO A 259 9.67 -19.78 -20.05
CA PRO A 259 10.58 -18.83 -20.68
C PRO A 259 10.14 -17.38 -20.47
N THR A 260 8.85 -17.15 -20.44
CA THR A 260 8.21 -15.84 -20.26
C THR A 260 7.14 -15.91 -19.17
N LEU A 261 6.79 -14.78 -18.59
CA LEU A 261 5.79 -14.66 -17.56
C LEU A 261 4.53 -13.98 -18.13
N ASP A 262 3.41 -14.69 -18.10
CA ASP A 262 2.09 -14.11 -18.36
C ASP A 262 1.57 -13.51 -17.07
N VAL A 263 1.17 -12.23 -17.11
CA VAL A 263 0.81 -11.45 -15.92
C VAL A 263 -0.50 -10.70 -16.11
N LEU A 264 -1.35 -10.75 -15.09
CA LEU A 264 -2.40 -9.77 -14.84
C LEU A 264 -2.05 -9.01 -13.56
N GLY A 265 -1.63 -7.76 -13.69
CA GLY A 265 -1.39 -6.87 -12.56
C GLY A 265 -2.56 -5.92 -12.36
N VAL A 266 -2.96 -5.68 -11.11
CA VAL A 266 -4.00 -4.71 -10.73
C VAL A 266 -3.42 -3.74 -9.72
N GLY A 267 -3.68 -2.44 -9.86
CA GLY A 267 -3.17 -1.42 -8.94
C GLY A 267 -1.65 -1.41 -8.88
N TYR A 268 -1.08 -1.54 -7.68
CA TYR A 268 0.37 -1.66 -7.51
C TYR A 268 0.94 -2.90 -8.23
N GLY A 269 0.21 -4.02 -8.28
CA GLY A 269 0.64 -5.20 -9.03
C GLY A 269 0.84 -4.90 -10.52
N ALA A 270 0.06 -3.98 -11.09
CA ALA A 270 0.25 -3.52 -12.47
C ALA A 270 1.52 -2.65 -12.61
N THR A 271 1.79 -1.78 -11.63
CA THR A 271 3.01 -0.96 -11.60
C THR A 271 4.26 -1.85 -11.48
N LEU A 272 4.23 -2.85 -10.60
CA LEU A 272 5.29 -3.85 -10.44
C LEU A 272 5.54 -4.62 -11.75
N ALA A 273 4.46 -5.06 -12.43
CA ALA A 273 4.56 -5.74 -13.71
C ALA A 273 5.14 -4.84 -14.81
N ALA A 274 4.81 -3.55 -14.83
CA ALA A 274 5.40 -2.59 -15.76
C ALA A 274 6.92 -2.45 -15.55
N ILE A 275 7.37 -2.35 -14.30
CA ILE A 275 8.80 -2.27 -13.96
C ILE A 275 9.50 -3.59 -14.31
N TYR A 276 8.84 -4.74 -14.09
CA TYR A 276 9.35 -6.03 -14.54
C TYR A 276 9.55 -6.06 -16.08
N ALA A 277 8.60 -5.53 -16.84
CA ALA A 277 8.72 -5.48 -18.30
C ALA A 277 9.89 -4.61 -18.78
N ASP A 278 10.19 -3.53 -18.08
CA ASP A 278 11.34 -2.67 -18.38
C ASP A 278 12.68 -3.37 -18.07
N ARG A 279 12.75 -4.07 -16.94
CA ARG A 279 13.98 -4.77 -16.49
C ARG A 279 14.24 -6.06 -17.25
N TYR A 280 13.19 -6.80 -17.63
CA TYR A 280 13.26 -8.13 -18.23
C TYR A 280 12.43 -8.25 -19.52
N PRO A 281 12.60 -7.36 -20.51
CA PRO A 281 11.71 -7.30 -21.68
C PRO A 281 11.67 -8.63 -22.46
N GLY A 282 12.75 -9.38 -22.52
CA GLY A 282 12.80 -10.70 -23.18
C GLY A 282 12.15 -11.83 -22.39
N ARG A 283 11.63 -11.57 -21.19
CA ARG A 283 10.97 -12.55 -20.30
C ARG A 283 9.49 -12.25 -20.08
N VAL A 284 8.96 -11.26 -20.79
CA VAL A 284 7.54 -10.90 -20.78
C VAL A 284 6.78 -11.78 -21.77
N GLY A 285 5.68 -12.35 -21.31
CA GLY A 285 4.68 -13.02 -22.13
C GLY A 285 3.51 -12.08 -22.44
N ARG A 286 2.29 -12.48 -22.14
CA ARG A 286 1.11 -11.60 -22.20
C ARG A 286 0.97 -10.86 -20.89
N MET A 287 0.92 -9.53 -20.97
CA MET A 287 0.91 -8.69 -19.78
C MET A 287 -0.23 -7.67 -19.83
N VAL A 288 -1.10 -7.74 -18.83
CA VAL A 288 -2.19 -6.79 -18.60
C VAL A 288 -1.87 -5.97 -17.37
N LEU A 289 -1.89 -4.65 -17.52
CA LEU A 289 -1.69 -3.67 -16.46
C LEU A 289 -3.02 -2.94 -16.21
N ASP A 290 -3.76 -3.34 -15.19
CA ASP A 290 -5.04 -2.74 -14.84
C ASP A 290 -4.87 -1.75 -13.70
N ALA A 291 -5.24 -0.50 -13.94
CA ALA A 291 -5.13 0.60 -12.99
C ALA A 291 -3.70 0.83 -12.43
N PRO A 292 -2.62 0.84 -13.26
CA PRO A 292 -1.28 1.11 -12.77
C PRO A 292 -1.12 2.57 -12.34
N THR A 293 -0.23 2.81 -11.38
CA THR A 293 0.30 4.16 -11.11
C THR A 293 1.55 4.42 -11.94
N ASN A 294 1.86 5.70 -12.21
CA ASN A 294 3.09 6.07 -12.92
C ASN A 294 4.28 6.12 -11.93
N PRO A 295 5.27 5.22 -12.03
CA PRO A 295 6.41 5.21 -11.11
C PRO A 295 7.36 6.41 -11.26
N LEU A 296 7.24 7.17 -12.34
CA LEU A 296 7.99 8.42 -12.54
C LEU A 296 7.45 9.57 -11.70
N ASP A 297 6.16 9.52 -11.30
CA ASP A 297 5.55 10.61 -10.56
C ASP A 297 6.06 10.62 -9.10
N PRO A 298 6.52 11.78 -8.60
CA PRO A 298 6.83 11.92 -7.18
C PRO A 298 5.63 11.59 -6.30
N MET A 299 5.89 11.08 -5.10
CA MET A 299 4.84 10.64 -4.17
C MET A 299 3.83 11.75 -3.81
N ASP A 300 4.27 13.00 -3.69
CA ASP A 300 3.41 14.16 -3.43
C ASP A 300 2.51 14.50 -4.64
N THR A 301 3.04 14.36 -5.85
CA THR A 301 2.26 14.49 -7.09
C THR A 301 1.17 13.43 -7.19
N THR A 302 1.52 12.18 -6.88
CA THR A 302 0.56 11.06 -6.82
C THR A 302 -0.49 11.31 -5.75
N ALA A 303 -0.09 11.75 -4.54
CA ALA A 303 -1.02 12.06 -3.45
C ALA A 303 -2.02 13.16 -3.82
N ALA A 304 -1.56 14.22 -4.49
CA ALA A 304 -2.44 15.29 -4.97
C ALA A 304 -3.41 14.79 -6.07
N ALA A 305 -2.97 13.90 -6.96
CA ALA A 305 -3.83 13.30 -7.98
C ALA A 305 -4.89 12.39 -7.35
N VAL A 306 -4.51 11.56 -6.36
CA VAL A 306 -5.44 10.71 -5.58
C VAL A 306 -6.45 11.59 -4.83
N ALA A 307 -6.03 12.71 -4.21
CA ALA A 307 -6.95 13.63 -3.56
C ALA A 307 -8.03 14.13 -4.52
N ARG A 308 -7.63 14.65 -5.70
CA ARG A 308 -8.58 15.14 -6.72
C ARG A 308 -9.53 14.06 -7.21
N ALA A 309 -9.03 12.85 -7.43
CA ALA A 309 -9.83 11.72 -7.88
C ALA A 309 -10.81 11.27 -6.80
N SER A 310 -10.38 11.22 -5.53
CA SER A 310 -11.22 10.87 -4.38
C SER A 310 -12.32 11.90 -4.10
N GLU A 311 -12.03 13.21 -4.27
CA GLU A 311 -13.07 14.25 -4.17
C GLU A 311 -14.17 14.04 -5.22
N LYS A 312 -13.80 13.73 -6.48
CA LYS A 312 -14.75 13.43 -7.56
C LYS A 312 -15.51 12.14 -7.31
N ALA A 313 -14.84 11.11 -6.81
CA ALA A 313 -15.49 9.84 -6.45
C ALA A 313 -16.49 10.02 -5.31
N LEU A 314 -16.19 10.88 -4.34
CA LEU A 314 -17.12 11.25 -3.27
C LEU A 314 -18.36 11.97 -3.83
N ASP A 315 -18.20 12.87 -4.81
CA ASP A 315 -19.33 13.50 -5.48
C ASP A 315 -20.17 12.47 -6.24
N ALA A 316 -19.54 11.51 -6.92
CA ALA A 316 -20.22 10.43 -7.63
C ALA A 316 -20.98 9.50 -6.64
N PHE A 317 -20.36 9.14 -5.51
CA PHE A 317 -21.00 8.42 -4.42
C PHE A 317 -22.23 9.17 -3.91
N GLY A 318 -22.11 10.47 -3.65
CA GLY A 318 -23.21 11.32 -3.19
C GLY A 318 -24.36 11.35 -4.20
N ALA A 319 -24.05 11.44 -5.50
CA ALA A 319 -25.04 11.43 -6.57
C ALA A 319 -25.74 10.06 -6.72
N ALA A 320 -25.03 8.96 -6.49
CA ALA A 320 -25.56 7.59 -6.54
C ALA A 320 -26.40 7.22 -5.31
N CYS A 321 -26.10 7.77 -4.13
CA CYS A 321 -26.70 7.40 -2.86
C CYS A 321 -28.25 7.39 -2.86
N PRO A 322 -28.97 8.35 -3.48
CA PRO A 322 -30.43 8.29 -3.57
C PRO A 322 -30.99 7.07 -4.31
N THR A 323 -30.17 6.41 -5.13
CA THR A 323 -30.58 5.23 -5.92
C THR A 323 -30.42 3.91 -5.17
N PHE A 324 -29.81 3.92 -3.98
CA PHE A 324 -29.62 2.70 -3.18
C PHE A 324 -30.96 2.16 -2.69
N THR A 325 -31.01 0.86 -2.47
CA THR A 325 -32.20 0.20 -1.94
C THR A 325 -32.55 0.78 -0.55
N GLY A 326 -33.71 1.40 -0.42
CA GLY A 326 -34.12 2.11 0.81
C GLY A 326 -33.78 3.62 0.81
N GLY A 327 -33.16 4.14 -0.24
CA GLY A 327 -32.76 5.53 -0.37
C GLY A 327 -31.41 5.84 0.28
N CYS A 328 -31.03 7.12 0.29
CA CYS A 328 -29.77 7.57 0.87
C CYS A 328 -29.89 7.74 2.41
N PRO A 329 -29.19 6.94 3.22
CA PRO A 329 -29.25 7.07 4.67
C PRO A 329 -28.51 8.31 5.21
N LEU A 330 -27.72 8.99 4.36
CA LEU A 330 -26.98 10.22 4.67
C LEU A 330 -27.79 11.50 4.42
N GLY A 331 -29.04 11.37 3.96
CA GLY A 331 -29.94 12.51 3.71
C GLY A 331 -29.82 13.10 2.31
N ALA A 332 -30.24 14.36 2.18
CA ALA A 332 -30.35 15.02 0.87
C ALA A 332 -28.99 15.50 0.31
N ASP A 333 -28.02 15.76 1.18
CA ASP A 333 -26.67 16.17 0.82
C ASP A 333 -25.64 15.26 1.52
N PRO A 334 -25.31 14.11 0.92
CA PRO A 334 -24.36 13.17 1.51
C PRO A 334 -22.97 13.77 1.69
N ARG A 335 -22.52 14.61 0.76
CA ARG A 335 -21.20 15.24 0.85
C ARG A 335 -21.10 16.18 2.05
N ASP A 336 -22.09 17.06 2.22
CA ASP A 336 -22.11 17.96 3.39
C ASP A 336 -22.22 17.17 4.70
N THR A 337 -23.06 16.13 4.74
CA THR A 337 -23.18 15.23 5.91
C THR A 337 -21.84 14.59 6.28
N ILE A 338 -21.08 14.10 5.30
CA ILE A 338 -19.75 13.49 5.51
C ILE A 338 -18.75 14.56 5.97
N THR A 339 -18.77 15.74 5.34
CA THR A 339 -17.89 16.85 5.71
C THR A 339 -18.12 17.27 7.17
N GLN A 340 -19.38 17.37 7.59
CA GLN A 340 -19.73 17.67 8.98
C GLN A 340 -19.33 16.54 9.94
N LEU A 341 -19.47 15.27 9.53
CA LEU A 341 -19.01 14.13 10.32
C LEU A 341 -17.50 14.18 10.56
N VAL A 342 -16.71 14.37 9.50
CA VAL A 342 -15.25 14.50 9.59
C VAL A 342 -14.87 15.64 10.53
N ALA A 343 -15.49 16.83 10.36
CA ALA A 343 -15.22 17.98 11.21
C ALA A 343 -15.63 17.75 12.67
N LYS A 344 -16.76 17.08 12.91
CA LYS A 344 -17.25 16.75 14.26
C LYS A 344 -16.31 15.77 14.97
N LEU A 345 -15.87 14.72 14.31
CA LEU A 345 -14.94 13.75 14.86
C LEU A 345 -13.58 14.40 15.12
N TYR A 346 -13.12 15.25 14.20
CA TYR A 346 -11.91 16.03 14.37
C TYR A 346 -11.94 16.94 15.63
N ALA A 347 -13.04 17.66 15.85
CA ALA A 347 -13.18 18.52 17.02
C ALA A 347 -13.27 17.74 18.35
N SER A 348 -13.68 16.47 18.30
CA SER A 348 -13.80 15.59 19.48
C SER A 348 -12.52 14.81 19.80
N GLU A 349 -11.49 14.95 18.99
CA GLU A 349 -10.28 14.13 19.07
C GLU A 349 -9.54 14.30 20.40
N SER A 350 -9.61 13.24 21.18
CA SER A 350 -8.58 12.91 22.14
C SER A 350 -7.56 12.04 21.42
N HIS A 351 -6.54 12.64 20.83
CA HIS A 351 -5.52 11.94 20.05
C HIS A 351 -4.96 10.73 20.83
N GLY A 352 -4.98 9.57 20.21
CA GLY A 352 -4.43 8.34 20.77
C GLY A 352 -5.37 7.53 21.69
N THR A 353 -6.67 7.76 21.68
CA THR A 353 -7.64 7.01 22.52
C THR A 353 -8.19 5.74 21.86
N GLY A 354 -7.76 5.38 20.65
CA GLY A 354 -8.28 4.22 19.92
C GLY A 354 -9.71 4.35 19.42
N ARG A 355 -10.25 5.56 19.36
CA ARG A 355 -11.55 5.86 18.78
C ARG A 355 -11.39 6.36 17.35
N ALA A 356 -12.42 6.14 16.52
CA ALA A 356 -12.47 6.69 15.18
C ALA A 356 -12.33 8.21 15.18
N THR A 357 -11.53 8.72 14.27
CA THR A 357 -11.27 10.14 14.04
C THR A 357 -11.82 10.58 12.69
N GLY A 358 -11.75 11.86 12.36
CA GLY A 358 -12.01 12.34 11.01
C GLY A 358 -11.11 11.65 9.97
N GLY A 359 -9.84 11.38 10.33
CA GLY A 359 -8.91 10.63 9.51
C GLY A 359 -9.34 9.18 9.25
N THR A 360 -9.90 8.50 10.27
CA THR A 360 -10.47 7.15 10.11
C THR A 360 -11.58 7.12 9.05
N VAL A 361 -12.47 8.11 9.07
CA VAL A 361 -13.55 8.25 8.08
C VAL A 361 -12.97 8.49 6.68
N LEU A 362 -11.98 9.38 6.57
CA LEU A 362 -11.33 9.66 5.28
C LEU A 362 -10.57 8.46 4.75
N PHE A 363 -9.93 7.67 5.62
CA PHE A 363 -9.24 6.45 5.22
C PHE A 363 -10.24 5.39 4.73
N ALA A 364 -11.35 5.19 5.46
CA ALA A 364 -12.41 4.27 5.05
C ALA A 364 -13.04 4.70 3.70
N LEU A 365 -13.29 5.99 3.51
CA LEU A 365 -13.72 6.54 2.23
C LEU A 365 -12.68 6.29 1.13
N LEU A 366 -11.41 6.63 1.38
CA LEU A 366 -10.33 6.38 0.44
C LEU A 366 -10.31 4.91 0.00
N MET A 367 -10.46 3.97 0.92
CA MET A 367 -10.45 2.53 0.62
C MET A 367 -11.72 1.99 -0.05
N ALA A 368 -12.88 2.64 0.10
CA ALA A 368 -14.15 2.11 -0.38
C ALA A 368 -14.71 2.81 -1.63
N LEU A 369 -14.26 4.02 -1.95
CA LEU A 369 -14.81 4.79 -3.08
C LEU A 369 -14.52 4.13 -4.44
N GLY A 370 -13.46 3.36 -4.57
CA GLY A 370 -13.12 2.61 -5.77
C GLY A 370 -13.88 1.28 -5.93
N GLU A 371 -14.78 0.94 -5.01
CA GLU A 371 -15.59 -0.28 -5.07
C GLU A 371 -17.08 0.08 -5.03
N MET A 372 -17.65 0.39 -6.20
CA MET A 372 -19.03 0.90 -6.27
C MET A 372 -20.06 -0.08 -5.73
N ALA A 373 -19.79 -1.38 -5.79
CA ALA A 373 -20.65 -2.41 -5.21
C ALA A 373 -20.75 -2.32 -3.68
N ALA A 374 -19.71 -1.82 -3.01
CA ALA A 374 -19.66 -1.63 -1.56
C ALA A 374 -20.29 -0.30 -1.09
N TRP A 375 -20.64 0.62 -1.99
CA TRP A 375 -21.18 1.94 -1.63
C TRP A 375 -22.42 1.91 -0.72
N PRO A 376 -23.40 1.00 -0.89
CA PRO A 376 -24.53 0.91 0.05
C PRO A 376 -24.09 0.57 1.49
N GLU A 377 -23.11 -0.32 1.67
CA GLU A 377 -22.55 -0.65 2.98
C GLU A 377 -21.80 0.54 3.58
N LEU A 378 -20.97 1.20 2.78
CA LEU A 378 -20.29 2.44 3.18
C LEU A 378 -21.27 3.52 3.64
N ALA A 379 -22.35 3.74 2.89
CA ALA A 379 -23.38 4.72 3.24
C ALA A 379 -24.05 4.39 4.59
N ALA A 380 -24.34 3.11 4.84
CA ALA A 380 -24.91 2.65 6.10
C ALA A 380 -23.94 2.83 7.28
N ALA A 381 -22.66 2.49 7.09
CA ALA A 381 -21.61 2.68 8.11
C ALA A 381 -21.43 4.17 8.47
N LEU A 382 -21.36 5.05 7.46
CA LEU A 382 -21.26 6.49 7.66
C LEU A 382 -22.52 7.06 8.37
N ALA A 383 -23.72 6.59 8.03
CA ALA A 383 -24.94 7.02 8.70
C ALA A 383 -24.97 6.61 10.17
N SER A 384 -24.43 5.44 10.52
CA SER A 384 -24.24 5.01 11.92
C SER A 384 -23.27 5.95 12.65
N ALA A 385 -22.15 6.30 12.01
CA ALA A 385 -21.16 7.24 12.57
C ALA A 385 -21.74 8.65 12.80
N VAL A 386 -22.60 9.13 11.92
CA VAL A 386 -23.35 10.40 12.12
C VAL A 386 -24.18 10.36 13.39
N GLN A 387 -24.78 9.20 13.73
CA GLN A 387 -25.55 8.98 14.95
C GLN A 387 -24.68 8.74 16.20
N GLY A 388 -23.36 8.63 16.04
CA GLY A 388 -22.39 8.50 17.12
C GLY A 388 -21.84 7.10 17.35
N ASP A 389 -22.20 6.12 16.49
CA ASP A 389 -21.61 4.78 16.48
C ASP A 389 -20.67 4.64 15.29
N THR A 390 -19.37 4.71 15.55
CA THR A 390 -18.31 4.62 14.53
C THR A 390 -17.86 3.18 14.25
N THR A 391 -18.33 2.21 15.05
CA THR A 391 -17.91 0.79 14.93
C THR A 391 -18.06 0.24 13.51
N PRO A 392 -19.16 0.48 12.76
CA PRO A 392 -19.26 -0.05 11.40
C PRO A 392 -18.22 0.52 10.40
N VAL A 393 -17.77 1.77 10.62
CA VAL A 393 -16.69 2.36 9.79
C VAL A 393 -15.35 1.74 10.14
N GLU A 394 -15.09 1.52 11.43
CA GLU A 394 -13.88 0.87 11.92
C GLU A 394 -13.81 -0.59 11.43
N ASP A 395 -14.90 -1.34 11.55
CA ASP A 395 -15.00 -2.73 11.07
C ASP A 395 -14.80 -2.84 9.56
N LEU A 396 -15.33 -1.89 8.77
CA LEU A 396 -15.12 -1.83 7.34
C LEU A 396 -13.64 -1.66 7.02
N LEU A 397 -13.00 -0.69 7.68
CA LEU A 397 -11.59 -0.38 7.50
C LEU A 397 -10.67 -1.53 7.97
N ASP A 398 -10.97 -2.12 9.13
CA ASP A 398 -10.22 -3.26 9.67
C ASP A 398 -10.22 -4.45 8.70
N ARG A 399 -11.36 -4.76 8.09
CA ARG A 399 -11.44 -5.82 7.06
C ARG A 399 -10.66 -5.47 5.80
N GLN A 400 -10.73 -4.22 5.33
CA GLN A 400 -10.04 -3.78 4.12
C GLN A 400 -8.51 -3.76 4.28
N LEU A 401 -8.01 -3.42 5.46
CA LEU A 401 -6.59 -3.32 5.76
C LEU A 401 -6.00 -4.57 6.42
N GLY A 402 -6.83 -5.56 6.80
CA GLY A 402 -6.40 -6.75 7.53
C GLY A 402 -5.99 -6.47 8.99
N LEU A 403 -6.46 -5.36 9.58
CA LEU A 403 -6.13 -4.98 10.97
C LEU A 403 -6.86 -5.83 12.00
N ASP A 404 -7.79 -6.68 11.60
CA ASP A 404 -8.46 -7.70 12.41
C ASP A 404 -7.53 -8.85 12.83
N GLY A 405 -6.26 -8.82 12.41
CA GLY A 405 -5.23 -9.81 12.70
C GLY A 405 -5.08 -10.88 11.62
N SER A 406 -5.82 -10.79 10.52
CA SER A 406 -5.69 -11.73 9.40
C SER A 406 -4.42 -11.47 8.60
N THR A 407 -4.17 -10.22 8.20
CA THR A 407 -2.96 -9.80 7.45
C THR A 407 -2.84 -8.29 7.45
N ASP A 408 -2.08 -7.74 8.38
CA ASP A 408 -1.75 -6.31 8.36
C ASP A 408 -0.78 -6.01 7.21
N TRP A 409 -1.34 -5.61 6.06
CA TRP A 409 -0.55 -5.25 4.89
C TRP A 409 -0.16 -3.77 4.83
N LEU A 410 -0.73 -2.94 5.73
CA LEU A 410 -0.50 -1.48 5.75
C LEU A 410 0.98 -1.15 5.93
N ILE A 411 1.66 -1.86 6.84
CA ILE A 411 3.08 -1.62 7.13
C ILE A 411 3.94 -1.99 5.92
N GLY A 412 3.68 -3.13 5.30
CA GLY A 412 4.35 -3.53 4.07
C GLY A 412 4.17 -2.49 2.95
N SER A 413 2.95 -1.95 2.80
CA SER A 413 2.65 -0.87 1.84
C SER A 413 3.50 0.37 2.11
N ILE A 414 3.59 0.81 3.36
CA ILE A 414 4.38 2.00 3.73
C ILE A 414 5.86 1.75 3.46
N ILE A 415 6.40 0.58 3.86
CA ILE A 415 7.81 0.23 3.63
C ILE A 415 8.16 0.31 2.14
N TYR A 416 7.39 -0.37 1.28
CA TYR A 416 7.63 -0.35 -0.17
C TYR A 416 7.54 1.06 -0.74
N ARG A 417 6.49 1.82 -0.41
CA ARG A 417 6.32 3.21 -0.87
C ARG A 417 7.46 4.14 -0.42
N CYS A 418 7.92 4.01 0.82
CA CYS A 418 9.03 4.80 1.33
C CYS A 418 10.37 4.41 0.71
N ASN A 419 10.57 3.13 0.37
CA ASN A 419 11.78 2.66 -0.30
C ASN A 419 11.80 2.97 -1.80
N ASP A 420 10.65 3.08 -2.45
CA ASP A 420 10.56 3.38 -3.88
C ASP A 420 10.71 4.88 -4.20
N SER A 421 10.45 5.74 -3.22
CA SER A 421 10.50 7.20 -3.38
C SER A 421 11.72 7.82 -2.72
N SER A 422 12.37 8.76 -3.40
CA SER A 422 13.40 9.61 -2.80
C SER A 422 12.85 10.82 -2.04
N LEU A 423 11.55 11.10 -2.15
CA LEU A 423 10.93 12.25 -1.52
C LEU A 423 10.93 12.12 0.01
N ARG A 424 11.46 13.12 0.69
CA ARG A 424 11.46 13.26 2.15
C ARG A 424 11.04 14.68 2.49
N ILE A 425 9.80 14.84 2.93
CA ILE A 425 9.22 16.16 3.19
C ILE A 425 9.26 16.50 4.67
N SER A 426 9.71 17.69 5.00
CA SER A 426 9.65 18.25 6.35
C SER A 426 8.24 18.70 6.71
N GLN A 427 7.96 18.89 8.00
CA GLN A 427 6.66 19.42 8.45
C GLN A 427 6.31 20.78 7.80
N ALA A 428 7.30 21.62 7.54
CA ALA A 428 7.08 22.90 6.84
C ALA A 428 6.63 22.69 5.39
N GLN A 429 7.25 21.75 4.68
CA GLN A 429 6.87 21.39 3.31
C GLN A 429 5.50 20.70 3.25
N ILE A 430 5.14 19.87 4.26
CA ILE A 430 3.79 19.33 4.41
C ILE A 430 2.78 20.47 4.51
N SER A 431 3.05 21.46 5.36
CA SER A 431 2.16 22.61 5.53
C SER A 431 2.01 23.43 4.25
N GLU A 432 3.08 23.61 3.49
CA GLU A 432 3.04 24.28 2.18
C GLU A 432 2.21 23.48 1.17
N ALA A 433 2.45 22.18 1.06
CA ALA A 433 1.72 21.29 0.15
C ALA A 433 0.22 21.24 0.48
N VAL A 434 -0.14 21.12 1.77
CA VAL A 434 -1.55 21.17 2.21
C VAL A 434 -2.20 22.50 1.82
N ASN A 435 -1.52 23.62 2.07
CA ASN A 435 -2.05 24.94 1.73
C ASN A 435 -2.25 25.14 0.22
N ALA A 436 -1.47 24.43 -0.60
CA ALA A 436 -1.61 24.48 -2.06
C ALA A 436 -2.85 23.73 -2.57
N VAL A 437 -3.32 22.71 -1.87
CA VAL A 437 -4.39 21.80 -2.36
C VAL A 437 -5.72 21.96 -1.62
N LYS A 438 -5.73 22.40 -0.36
CA LYS A 438 -6.93 22.35 0.50
C LYS A 438 -8.10 23.21 0.07
N SER A 439 -7.89 24.19 -0.85
CA SER A 439 -9.01 24.98 -1.39
C SER A 439 -9.82 24.19 -2.42
N ASP A 440 -9.18 23.34 -3.19
CA ASP A 440 -9.76 22.60 -4.30
C ASP A 440 -10.11 21.17 -3.87
N GLU A 441 -9.28 20.57 -2.98
CA GLU A 441 -9.46 19.24 -2.40
C GLU A 441 -9.59 19.32 -0.86
N PRO A 442 -10.71 19.80 -0.31
CA PRO A 442 -10.79 20.18 1.10
C PRO A 442 -10.76 19.00 2.08
N LEU A 443 -11.23 17.82 1.69
CA LEU A 443 -11.25 16.63 2.53
C LEU A 443 -9.99 15.77 2.29
N PHE A 444 -9.73 15.39 1.06
CA PHE A 444 -8.66 14.46 0.74
C PHE A 444 -7.30 15.13 0.54
N GLY A 445 -7.23 16.40 0.16
CA GLY A 445 -5.97 17.11 -0.07
C GLY A 445 -5.05 17.13 1.15
N PRO A 446 -5.50 17.66 2.31
CA PRO A 446 -4.72 17.62 3.53
C PRO A 446 -4.39 16.19 3.99
N PHE A 447 -5.35 15.28 3.89
CA PHE A 447 -5.24 13.90 4.35
C PHE A 447 -4.18 13.11 3.56
N THR A 448 -4.28 13.07 2.24
CA THR A 448 -3.31 12.32 1.40
C THR A 448 -1.90 12.93 1.46
N THR A 449 -1.79 14.26 1.58
CA THR A 449 -0.52 14.94 1.81
C THR A 449 0.09 14.52 3.17
N GLY A 450 -0.75 14.35 4.20
CA GLY A 450 -0.33 13.83 5.49
C GLY A 450 0.29 12.44 5.39
N LEU A 451 -0.32 11.54 4.61
CA LEU A 451 0.20 10.18 4.43
C LEU A 451 1.61 10.16 3.80
N VAL A 452 1.94 11.11 2.91
CA VAL A 452 3.31 11.27 2.37
C VAL A 452 4.32 11.54 3.49
N GLY A 453 3.92 12.26 4.52
CA GLY A 453 4.74 12.58 5.69
C GLY A 453 5.20 11.38 6.51
N LEU A 454 4.55 10.22 6.38
CA LEU A 454 5.00 8.99 7.05
C LEU A 454 6.42 8.58 6.64
N CYS A 455 6.84 8.91 5.42
CA CYS A 455 8.20 8.64 4.93
C CYS A 455 9.23 9.71 5.33
N ALA A 456 8.88 10.77 6.06
CA ALA A 456 9.77 11.91 6.33
C ALA A 456 11.08 11.51 7.04
N GLY A 457 11.03 10.57 7.97
CA GLY A 457 12.20 10.05 8.70
C GLY A 457 12.92 8.89 8.01
N TRP A 458 12.34 8.33 6.95
CA TRP A 458 12.85 7.12 6.30
C TRP A 458 14.16 7.35 5.55
N PRO A 459 15.12 6.40 5.55
CA PRO A 459 16.33 6.52 4.74
C PRO A 459 15.98 6.70 3.26
N ALA A 460 16.68 7.60 2.58
CA ALA A 460 16.50 7.77 1.14
C ALA A 460 17.02 6.52 0.41
N PRO A 461 16.32 6.02 -0.63
CA PRO A 461 16.80 4.91 -1.44
C PRO A 461 18.06 5.34 -2.22
N GLU A 462 18.92 4.36 -2.53
CA GLU A 462 20.06 4.60 -3.42
C GLU A 462 19.59 4.97 -4.83
N THR A 463 18.49 4.36 -5.28
CA THR A 463 17.87 4.61 -6.58
C THR A 463 16.36 4.58 -6.42
N ALA A 464 15.71 5.72 -6.66
CA ALA A 464 14.26 5.79 -6.75
C ALA A 464 13.77 5.16 -8.06
N LEU A 465 12.49 4.81 -8.11
CA LEU A 465 11.82 4.39 -9.34
C LEU A 465 11.90 5.52 -10.39
N GLY A 466 11.90 5.14 -11.66
CA GLY A 466 12.03 6.05 -12.79
C GLY A 466 11.09 5.73 -13.93
N ALA A 467 11.35 6.30 -15.10
CA ALA A 467 10.56 6.05 -16.30
C ALA A 467 10.64 4.56 -16.69
N VAL A 468 9.50 4.04 -17.08
CA VAL A 468 9.32 2.63 -17.50
C VAL A 468 9.02 2.60 -18.99
N THR A 469 9.96 2.13 -19.78
CA THR A 469 9.81 2.10 -21.25
C THR A 469 9.36 0.73 -21.78
N GLY A 470 9.69 -0.36 -21.10
CA GLY A 470 9.44 -1.73 -21.56
C GLY A 470 10.04 -2.01 -22.94
N SER A 471 11.13 -1.32 -23.31
CA SER A 471 11.72 -1.41 -24.65
C SER A 471 12.17 -2.83 -24.95
N GLY A 472 11.64 -3.41 -26.03
CA GLY A 472 11.90 -4.79 -26.43
C GLY A 472 10.92 -5.82 -25.82
N ALA A 473 10.01 -5.42 -24.95
CA ALA A 473 8.91 -6.26 -24.52
C ALA A 473 7.85 -6.43 -25.63
N PRO A 474 7.09 -7.53 -25.62
CA PRO A 474 5.90 -7.69 -26.47
C PRO A 474 4.87 -6.58 -26.18
N PRO A 475 3.84 -6.42 -27.03
CA PRO A 475 2.75 -5.48 -26.75
C PRO A 475 2.12 -5.74 -25.38
N ILE A 476 1.95 -4.66 -24.60
CA ILE A 476 1.39 -4.67 -23.23
C ILE A 476 0.03 -4.02 -23.26
N LEU A 477 -0.97 -4.66 -22.65
CA LEU A 477 -2.32 -4.11 -22.52
C LEU A 477 -2.42 -3.30 -21.23
N VAL A 478 -2.78 -2.03 -21.35
CA VAL A 478 -2.97 -1.12 -20.20
C VAL A 478 -4.44 -0.76 -20.09
N LEU A 479 -5.02 -0.85 -18.91
CA LEU A 479 -6.41 -0.54 -18.63
C LEU A 479 -6.48 0.59 -17.59
N GLY A 480 -7.47 1.47 -17.72
CA GLY A 480 -7.73 2.48 -16.71
C GLY A 480 -9.17 2.93 -16.69
N ALA A 481 -9.76 3.03 -15.51
CA ALA A 481 -11.06 3.65 -15.31
C ALA A 481 -10.88 5.17 -15.12
N VAL A 482 -11.74 5.96 -15.80
CA VAL A 482 -11.55 7.43 -15.86
C VAL A 482 -11.79 8.11 -14.52
N GLY A 483 -12.59 7.51 -13.65
CA GLY A 483 -12.93 8.03 -12.33
C GLY A 483 -12.31 7.25 -11.16
N ASP A 484 -11.30 6.42 -11.41
CA ASP A 484 -10.62 5.64 -10.38
C ASP A 484 -9.98 6.56 -9.31
N PRO A 485 -10.36 6.43 -8.03
CA PRO A 485 -9.80 7.26 -6.95
C PRO A 485 -8.40 6.84 -6.53
N PHE A 486 -7.98 5.57 -6.75
CA PHE A 486 -6.69 5.04 -6.30
C PHE A 486 -5.58 5.17 -7.34
N ALA A 487 -5.93 4.91 -8.60
CA ALA A 487 -5.03 5.03 -9.74
C ALA A 487 -5.55 6.11 -10.69
N PRO A 488 -5.34 7.39 -10.38
CA PRO A 488 -5.84 8.50 -11.19
C PRO A 488 -5.49 8.31 -12.65
N TYR A 489 -6.48 8.45 -13.51
CA TYR A 489 -6.41 8.09 -14.93
C TYR A 489 -5.28 8.82 -15.69
N GLU A 490 -4.92 10.05 -15.28
CA GLU A 490 -3.78 10.76 -15.84
C GLU A 490 -2.44 10.03 -15.62
N GLY A 491 -2.26 9.35 -14.49
CA GLY A 491 -1.09 8.51 -14.22
C GLY A 491 -1.07 7.27 -15.10
N VAL A 492 -2.22 6.62 -15.28
CA VAL A 492 -2.38 5.47 -16.20
C VAL A 492 -2.02 5.86 -17.63
N GLN A 493 -2.55 7.00 -18.13
CA GLN A 493 -2.23 7.52 -19.45
C GLN A 493 -0.75 7.85 -19.61
N SER A 494 -0.15 8.45 -18.57
CA SER A 494 1.27 8.81 -18.57
C SER A 494 2.16 7.56 -18.66
N LEU A 495 1.87 6.52 -17.88
CA LEU A 495 2.60 5.24 -17.95
C LEU A 495 2.41 4.57 -19.33
N ALA A 496 1.18 4.49 -19.83
CA ALA A 496 0.90 3.92 -21.15
C ALA A 496 1.67 4.65 -22.25
N GLY A 497 1.81 5.99 -22.14
CA GLY A 497 2.59 6.81 -23.06
C GLY A 497 4.11 6.62 -22.98
N GLN A 498 4.63 6.12 -21.87
CA GLN A 498 6.07 5.80 -21.70
C GLN A 498 6.42 4.44 -22.27
N LEU A 499 5.50 3.46 -22.21
CA LEU A 499 5.71 2.11 -22.71
C LEU A 499 5.82 2.09 -24.24
N ALA A 500 6.85 1.44 -24.78
CA ALA A 500 7.17 1.43 -26.20
C ALA A 500 6.10 0.76 -27.07
N SER A 501 5.31 -0.17 -26.49
CA SER A 501 4.31 -0.95 -27.23
C SER A 501 3.05 -1.20 -26.40
N ALA A 502 2.52 -0.15 -25.74
CA ALA A 502 1.28 -0.25 -24.98
C ALA A 502 0.04 -0.08 -25.85
N GLY A 503 -1.02 -0.84 -25.55
CA GLY A 503 -2.40 -0.57 -25.99
C GLY A 503 -3.23 -0.13 -24.81
N LEU A 504 -3.70 1.13 -24.79
CA LEU A 504 -4.52 1.68 -23.71
C LEU A 504 -6.01 1.48 -24.00
N VAL A 505 -6.71 0.91 -23.01
CA VAL A 505 -8.18 0.83 -22.95
C VAL A 505 -8.68 1.73 -21.84
N SER A 506 -9.59 2.63 -22.17
CA SER A 506 -10.23 3.54 -21.21
C SER A 506 -11.62 3.03 -20.87
N TRP A 507 -11.94 2.93 -19.59
CA TRP A 507 -13.27 2.57 -19.13
C TRP A 507 -13.95 3.77 -18.46
N GLN A 508 -15.20 4.06 -18.84
CA GLN A 508 -15.98 5.20 -18.34
C GLN A 508 -16.65 4.85 -17.00
N SER A 509 -15.86 4.54 -15.98
CA SER A 509 -16.31 4.14 -14.62
C SER A 509 -15.48 4.80 -13.54
N GLY A 510 -15.95 4.69 -12.28
CA GLY A 510 -15.23 5.05 -11.06
C GLY A 510 -14.65 3.86 -10.29
N GLU A 511 -14.73 2.66 -10.85
CA GLU A 511 -14.18 1.46 -10.20
C GLU A 511 -12.65 1.44 -10.22
N HIS A 512 -12.05 0.89 -9.17
CA HIS A 512 -10.63 0.55 -9.15
C HIS A 512 -10.42 -0.88 -9.67
N GLY A 513 -9.71 -0.97 -10.81
CA GLY A 513 -9.61 -2.23 -11.56
C GLY A 513 -10.80 -2.42 -12.50
N SER A 514 -10.51 -2.63 -13.78
CA SER A 514 -11.51 -2.66 -14.85
C SER A 514 -11.91 -4.07 -15.23
N TYR A 515 -11.03 -5.05 -15.02
CA TYR A 515 -11.25 -6.45 -15.38
C TYR A 515 -11.60 -7.28 -14.14
N PRO A 516 -12.67 -8.08 -14.18
CA PRO A 516 -13.64 -8.29 -15.28
C PRO A 516 -14.95 -7.49 -15.09
N ALA A 517 -14.92 -6.34 -14.42
CA ALA A 517 -16.12 -5.59 -14.04
C ALA A 517 -16.96 -5.13 -15.25
N SER A 518 -16.28 -4.78 -16.37
CA SER A 518 -16.95 -4.35 -17.60
C SER A 518 -16.95 -5.46 -18.65
N PRO A 519 -18.11 -5.83 -19.24
CA PRO A 519 -18.17 -6.79 -20.35
C PRO A 519 -17.31 -6.40 -21.55
N CYS A 520 -17.21 -5.08 -21.84
CA CYS A 520 -16.37 -4.55 -22.91
C CYS A 520 -14.88 -4.78 -22.60
N VAL A 521 -14.42 -4.40 -21.41
CA VAL A 521 -13.04 -4.65 -20.98
C VAL A 521 -12.73 -6.14 -20.93
N THR A 522 -13.65 -6.93 -20.38
CA THR A 522 -13.52 -8.41 -20.28
C THR A 522 -13.27 -9.03 -21.66
N GLY A 523 -14.07 -8.66 -22.67
CA GLY A 523 -13.89 -9.19 -24.01
C GLY A 523 -12.53 -8.86 -24.63
N ILE A 524 -12.00 -7.64 -24.38
CA ILE A 524 -10.68 -7.22 -24.84
C ILE A 524 -9.57 -8.00 -24.11
N VAL A 525 -9.62 -8.08 -22.79
CA VAL A 525 -8.62 -8.75 -21.97
C VAL A 525 -8.57 -10.25 -22.28
N ASP A 526 -9.74 -10.89 -22.39
CA ASP A 526 -9.84 -12.32 -22.73
C ASP A 526 -9.24 -12.60 -24.10
N ALA A 527 -9.54 -11.77 -25.11
CA ALA A 527 -8.97 -11.91 -26.45
C ALA A 527 -7.45 -11.73 -26.45
N TYR A 528 -6.94 -10.82 -25.63
CA TYR A 528 -5.51 -10.60 -25.49
C TYR A 528 -4.85 -11.74 -24.70
N LEU A 529 -5.33 -12.11 -23.52
CA LEU A 529 -4.74 -13.18 -22.70
C LEU A 529 -4.79 -14.56 -23.39
N LEU A 530 -5.83 -14.85 -24.16
CA LEU A 530 -5.98 -16.15 -24.81
C LEU A 530 -5.40 -16.21 -26.22
N GLY A 531 -5.45 -15.08 -26.95
CA GLY A 531 -5.09 -15.02 -28.37
C GLY A 531 -3.95 -14.04 -28.72
N GLY A 532 -3.55 -13.17 -27.81
CA GLY A 532 -2.59 -12.08 -28.07
C GLY A 532 -3.17 -10.93 -28.94
N THR A 533 -4.50 -10.85 -29.06
CA THR A 533 -5.16 -9.84 -29.88
C THR A 533 -5.19 -8.51 -29.12
N MET A 534 -4.47 -7.52 -29.65
CA MET A 534 -4.52 -6.15 -29.11
C MET A 534 -5.77 -5.42 -29.56
N PRO A 535 -6.34 -4.53 -28.73
CA PRO A 535 -7.45 -3.67 -29.13
C PRO A 535 -7.03 -2.60 -30.15
N ASP A 536 -8.02 -1.98 -30.78
CA ASP A 536 -7.79 -0.80 -31.60
C ASP A 536 -7.23 0.36 -30.75
N VAL A 537 -6.45 1.24 -31.39
CA VAL A 537 -5.88 2.41 -30.72
C VAL A 537 -7.02 3.33 -30.26
N GLY A 538 -6.98 3.72 -28.98
CA GLY A 538 -8.02 4.57 -28.37
C GLY A 538 -9.29 3.81 -28.01
N ALA A 539 -9.21 2.52 -27.74
CA ALA A 539 -10.34 1.71 -27.30
C ALA A 539 -11.02 2.33 -26.05
N LEU A 540 -12.32 2.54 -26.15
CA LEU A 540 -13.14 3.15 -25.11
C LEU A 540 -14.28 2.21 -24.76
N CYS A 541 -14.36 1.81 -23.49
CA CYS A 541 -15.45 1.02 -22.96
C CYS A 541 -16.48 1.92 -22.25
N PRO A 542 -17.79 1.74 -22.51
CA PRO A 542 -18.84 2.48 -21.82
C PRO A 542 -18.94 2.09 -20.36
N PRO A 543 -19.68 2.86 -19.53
CA PRO A 543 -19.96 2.55 -18.13
C PRO A 543 -20.57 1.17 -17.91
#